data_cbe5cca1a8f8c7a5a4a7fcf1e188f62e
#
_entry.id   cbe5cca1a8f8c7a5a4a7fcf1e188f62e
#
_cell.length_a   1.000
_cell.length_b   1.000
_cell.length_c   1.000
_cell.angle_alpha   90.00
_cell.angle_beta   90.00
_cell.angle_gamma   90.00
#
_symmetry.space_group_name_H-M   'P 1'
#
loop_
_entity.id
_entity.type
_entity.pdbx_description
1 polymer ?
#
loop_
_entity_poly.entity_id
_entity_poly.type
_entity_poly.pdbx_seq_one_letter_code
_entity_poly.pdbx_strand_id
1 'polypeptide(L)'
;NFVKFSKGEIWSKRVEMLKAVGLSGEYTGLYPRQLSGGELQRICILRALMAEPEILILDESLSGLDIFTENKLLNYLSDIKVKKHLSIIFISHSIESAYYIADGITVMDKGRIIEEIDDISLFSELCHPFTSRLMHGLPISASATQDYNFYLERFKKGDTRLVTVKPGHRIEL
;
A
#
# COMPACT_ATOMS: atom_id res chain seq x y z
N ASN A 1 -19.78 1.62 19.79
CA ASN A 1 -19.54 2.44 20.99
C ASN A 1 -18.92 3.77 20.57
N PHE A 2 -19.72 4.82 20.42
CA PHE A 2 -19.18 6.18 20.23
C PHE A 2 -18.64 6.67 21.58
N VAL A 3 -17.32 6.75 21.70
CA VAL A 3 -16.69 7.39 22.85
C VAL A 3 -17.10 8.86 22.84
N LYS A 4 -17.76 9.34 23.90
CA LYS A 4 -18.15 10.75 24.03
C LYS A 4 -16.92 11.56 24.42
N PHE A 5 -16.21 12.10 23.44
CA PHE A 5 -15.18 13.10 23.67
C PHE A 5 -15.81 14.48 23.87
N SER A 6 -15.24 15.29 24.74
CA SER A 6 -15.55 16.73 24.81
C SER A 6 -15.13 17.42 23.50
N LYS A 7 -15.73 18.59 23.20
CA LYS A 7 -15.35 19.36 22.00
C LYS A 7 -13.85 19.70 21.98
N GLY A 8 -13.24 19.98 23.14
CA GLY A 8 -11.82 20.28 23.26
C GLY A 8 -10.93 19.08 22.98
N GLU A 9 -11.28 17.90 23.49
CA GLU A 9 -10.55 16.65 23.22
C GLU A 9 -10.59 16.26 21.74
N ILE A 10 -11.76 16.41 21.10
CA ILE A 10 -11.91 16.16 19.64
C ILE A 10 -11.00 17.12 18.86
N TRP A 11 -10.97 18.38 19.24
CA TRP A 11 -10.13 19.38 18.57
C TRP A 11 -8.64 19.05 18.71
N SER A 12 -8.17 18.79 19.93
CA SER A 12 -6.77 18.44 20.20
C SER A 12 -6.34 17.20 19.42
N LYS A 13 -7.17 16.16 19.42
CA LYS A 13 -6.90 14.90 18.67
C LYS A 13 -6.82 15.15 17.16
N ARG A 14 -7.71 15.99 16.60
CA ARG A 14 -7.66 16.36 15.18
C ARG A 14 -6.37 17.08 14.80
N VAL A 15 -5.97 18.07 15.59
CA VAL A 15 -4.75 18.83 15.36
C VAL A 15 -3.50 17.95 15.47
N GLU A 16 -3.46 17.03 16.44
CA GLU A 16 -2.38 16.05 16.59
C GLU A 16 -2.27 15.15 15.36
N MET A 17 -3.39 14.59 14.91
CA MET A 17 -3.43 13.72 13.72
C MET A 17 -3.01 14.46 12.44
N LEU A 18 -3.46 15.71 12.25
CA LEU A 18 -3.03 16.53 11.11
C LEU A 18 -1.51 16.74 11.12
N LYS A 19 -0.93 17.09 12.28
CA LYS A 19 0.52 17.26 12.42
C LYS A 19 1.30 15.99 12.11
N ALA A 20 0.78 14.84 12.51
CA ALA A 20 1.41 13.55 12.25
C ALA A 20 1.58 13.25 10.75
N VAL A 21 0.66 13.75 9.91
CA VAL A 21 0.74 13.60 8.44
C VAL A 21 1.25 14.87 7.74
N GLY A 22 1.86 15.80 8.49
CA GLY A 22 2.50 17.00 7.92
C GLY A 22 1.56 18.14 7.55
N LEU A 23 0.35 18.17 8.14
CA LEU A 23 -0.60 19.26 7.96
C LEU A 23 -0.69 20.13 9.22
N SER A 24 -0.96 21.43 9.08
CA SER A 24 -1.15 22.33 10.22
C SER A 24 -2.57 22.20 10.80
N GLY A 25 -2.75 22.70 12.04
CA GLY A 25 -4.08 22.72 12.66
C GLY A 25 -5.11 23.59 11.94
N GLU A 26 -4.68 24.50 11.09
CA GLU A 26 -5.55 25.38 10.28
C GLU A 26 -6.43 24.59 9.30
N TYR A 27 -5.97 23.41 8.88
CA TYR A 27 -6.71 22.53 7.99
C TYR A 27 -8.05 22.04 8.57
N THR A 28 -8.25 22.14 9.88
CA THR A 28 -9.53 21.78 10.51
C THR A 28 -10.71 22.66 10.09
N GLY A 29 -10.45 23.87 9.58
CA GLY A 29 -11.47 24.82 9.11
C GLY A 29 -11.66 24.87 7.60
N LEU A 30 -10.86 24.10 6.83
CA LEU A 30 -10.89 24.18 5.37
C LEU A 30 -11.92 23.21 4.75
N TYR A 31 -12.49 23.63 3.63
CA TYR A 31 -13.35 22.78 2.79
C TYR A 31 -12.51 21.99 1.77
N PRO A 32 -12.99 20.81 1.30
CA PRO A 32 -12.24 19.97 0.35
C PRO A 32 -11.77 20.71 -0.90
N ARG A 33 -12.55 21.67 -1.41
CA ARG A 33 -12.22 22.49 -2.60
C ARG A 33 -11.05 23.45 -2.39
N GLN A 34 -10.62 23.65 -1.14
CA GLN A 34 -9.51 24.55 -0.76
C GLN A 34 -8.19 23.77 -0.60
N LEU A 35 -8.22 22.45 -0.80
CA LEU A 35 -7.11 21.54 -0.59
C LEU A 35 -6.51 21.10 -1.91
N SER A 36 -5.20 20.93 -1.94
CA SER A 36 -4.53 20.19 -3.00
C SER A 36 -4.88 18.69 -2.97
N GLY A 37 -4.62 17.98 -4.07
CA GLY A 37 -4.87 16.54 -4.14
C GLY A 37 -4.19 15.75 -3.01
N GLY A 38 -2.90 16.01 -2.77
CA GLY A 38 -2.15 15.33 -1.72
C GLY A 38 -2.58 15.69 -0.29
N GLU A 39 -3.04 16.92 -0.05
CA GLU A 39 -3.63 17.31 1.24
C GLU A 39 -4.96 16.58 1.47
N LEU A 40 -5.79 16.51 0.43
CA LEU A 40 -7.06 15.81 0.49
C LEU A 40 -6.88 14.31 0.75
N GLN A 41 -5.91 13.67 0.07
CA GLN A 41 -5.59 12.26 0.31
C GLN A 41 -5.23 12.01 1.77
N ARG A 42 -4.32 12.80 2.35
CA ARG A 42 -3.92 12.70 3.76
C ARG A 42 -5.10 12.87 4.71
N ILE A 43 -5.98 13.85 4.46
CA ILE A 43 -7.17 14.07 5.28
C ILE A 43 -8.16 12.90 5.15
N CYS A 44 -8.32 12.31 3.95
CA CYS A 44 -9.16 11.13 3.77
C CYS A 44 -8.68 9.93 4.59
N ILE A 45 -7.35 9.69 4.61
CA ILE A 45 -6.75 8.64 5.44
C ILE A 45 -7.00 8.91 6.93
N LEU A 46 -6.75 10.14 7.40
CA LEU A 46 -7.03 10.51 8.79
C LEU A 46 -8.50 10.32 9.16
N ARG A 47 -9.42 10.69 8.26
CA ARG A 47 -10.86 10.48 8.45
C ARG A 47 -11.21 9.01 8.64
N ALA A 48 -10.61 8.13 7.84
CA ALA A 48 -10.80 6.68 7.97
C ALA A 48 -10.26 6.18 9.32
N LEU A 49 -9.06 6.60 9.72
CA LEU A 49 -8.44 6.24 11.00
C LEU A 49 -9.21 6.76 12.23
N MET A 50 -9.91 7.89 12.12
CA MET A 50 -10.75 8.42 13.21
C MET A 50 -11.94 7.52 13.55
N ALA A 51 -12.37 6.65 12.64
CA ALA A 51 -13.40 5.66 12.89
C ALA A 51 -12.89 4.47 13.72
N GLU A 52 -11.60 4.45 14.06
CA GLU A 52 -10.90 3.37 14.79
C GLU A 52 -11.19 1.98 14.17
N PRO A 53 -10.90 1.81 12.86
CA PRO A 53 -11.19 0.57 12.16
C PRO A 53 -10.26 -0.57 12.62
N GLU A 54 -10.73 -1.80 12.51
CA GLU A 54 -9.91 -3.01 12.66
C GLU A 54 -9.14 -3.31 11.36
N ILE A 55 -9.72 -2.93 10.20
CA ILE A 55 -9.12 -3.11 8.88
C ILE A 55 -9.19 -1.77 8.13
N LEU A 56 -8.05 -1.34 7.59
CA LEU A 56 -7.93 -0.16 6.74
C LEU A 56 -7.52 -0.59 5.33
N ILE A 57 -8.30 -0.20 4.32
CA ILE A 57 -7.98 -0.45 2.91
C ILE A 57 -7.49 0.85 2.30
N LEU A 58 -6.28 0.83 1.75
CA LEU A 58 -5.64 1.94 1.06
C LEU A 58 -5.40 1.53 -0.39
N ASP A 59 -6.28 2.00 -1.29
CA ASP A 59 -6.19 1.73 -2.72
C ASP A 59 -5.63 2.97 -3.42
N GLU A 60 -4.38 2.85 -3.90
CA GLU A 60 -3.59 3.93 -4.53
C GLU A 60 -3.60 5.25 -3.73
N SER A 61 -3.81 5.15 -2.41
CA SER A 61 -4.09 6.32 -1.56
C SER A 61 -2.87 7.20 -1.28
N LEU A 62 -1.66 6.75 -1.66
CA LEU A 62 -0.41 7.49 -1.52
C LEU A 62 0.15 7.95 -2.89
N SER A 63 -0.47 7.52 -4.00
CA SER A 63 -0.02 7.88 -5.34
C SER A 63 -0.09 9.39 -5.58
N GLY A 64 0.97 9.96 -6.18
CA GLY A 64 1.03 11.40 -6.46
C GLY A 64 1.44 12.29 -5.28
N LEU A 65 1.77 11.72 -4.13
CA LEU A 65 2.48 12.43 -3.07
C LEU A 65 3.97 12.59 -3.42
N ASP A 66 4.60 13.66 -2.95
CA ASP A 66 6.05 13.74 -2.97
C ASP A 66 6.67 12.75 -1.99
N ILE A 67 7.90 12.32 -2.24
CA ILE A 67 8.57 11.25 -1.50
C ILE A 67 8.69 11.54 0.02
N PHE A 68 8.87 12.80 0.41
CA PHE A 68 8.99 13.15 1.84
C PHE A 68 7.64 13.03 2.55
N THR A 69 6.57 13.46 1.88
CA THR A 69 5.19 13.36 2.39
C THR A 69 4.74 11.90 2.45
N GLU A 70 5.04 11.11 1.41
CA GLU A 70 4.75 9.68 1.37
C GLU A 70 5.45 8.94 2.51
N ASN A 71 6.76 9.10 2.67
CA ASN A 71 7.53 8.48 3.75
C ASN A 71 7.01 8.85 5.14
N LYS A 72 6.64 10.12 5.34
CA LYS A 72 6.06 10.56 6.60
C LYS A 72 4.74 9.86 6.90
N LEU A 73 3.91 9.68 5.88
CA LEU A 73 2.62 9.02 6.01
C LEU A 73 2.78 7.51 6.23
N LEU A 74 3.70 6.85 5.51
CA LEU A 74 4.04 5.44 5.72
C LEU A 74 4.54 5.18 7.14
N ASN A 75 5.44 6.02 7.66
CA ASN A 75 5.89 5.95 9.06
C ASN A 75 4.71 6.05 10.04
N TYR A 76 3.82 7.01 9.83
CA TYR A 76 2.65 7.20 10.68
C TYR A 76 1.70 5.99 10.63
N LEU A 77 1.45 5.43 9.44
CA LEU A 77 0.63 4.23 9.26
C LEU A 77 1.26 3.00 9.92
N SER A 78 2.58 2.81 9.77
CA SER A 78 3.32 1.73 10.41
C SER A 78 3.23 1.82 11.94
N ASP A 79 3.39 3.02 12.50
CA ASP A 79 3.24 3.28 13.93
C ASP A 79 1.83 2.93 14.45
N ILE A 80 0.79 3.35 13.73
CA ILE A 80 -0.61 3.07 14.10
C ILE A 80 -0.93 1.58 13.96
N LYS A 81 -0.45 0.92 12.88
CA LYS A 81 -0.58 -0.52 12.66
C LYS A 81 -0.19 -1.30 13.92
N VAL A 82 0.98 -0.99 14.47
CA VAL A 82 1.49 -1.66 15.68
C VAL A 82 0.70 -1.23 16.94
N LYS A 83 0.56 0.07 17.17
CA LYS A 83 -0.04 0.61 18.42
C LYS A 83 -1.52 0.26 18.58
N LYS A 84 -2.25 0.11 17.49
CA LYS A 84 -3.70 -0.15 17.50
C LYS A 84 -4.08 -1.54 17.00
N HIS A 85 -3.12 -2.41 16.70
CA HIS A 85 -3.36 -3.73 16.11
C HIS A 85 -4.22 -3.65 14.84
N LEU A 86 -3.96 -2.61 14.01
CA LEU A 86 -4.69 -2.34 12.78
C LEU A 86 -4.20 -3.24 11.66
N SER A 87 -5.10 -3.96 11.00
CA SER A 87 -4.79 -4.65 9.73
C SER A 87 -4.87 -3.66 8.57
N ILE A 88 -3.85 -3.65 7.71
CA ILE A 88 -3.82 -2.75 6.54
C ILE A 88 -3.77 -3.59 5.26
N ILE A 89 -4.71 -3.35 4.35
CA ILE A 89 -4.65 -3.81 2.96
C ILE A 89 -4.15 -2.62 2.14
N PHE A 90 -2.91 -2.72 1.68
CA PHE A 90 -2.24 -1.64 0.94
C PHE A 90 -2.09 -2.02 -0.53
N ILE A 91 -2.80 -1.32 -1.42
CA ILE A 91 -2.76 -1.53 -2.86
C ILE A 91 -1.98 -0.38 -3.48
N SER A 92 -0.89 -0.71 -4.16
CA SER A 92 -0.01 0.27 -4.78
C SER A 92 0.74 -0.34 -5.96
N HIS A 93 1.13 0.49 -6.90
CA HIS A 93 2.11 0.13 -7.94
C HIS A 93 3.57 0.39 -7.51
N SER A 94 3.78 1.07 -6.36
CA SER A 94 5.12 1.24 -5.76
C SER A 94 5.43 0.04 -4.89
N ILE A 95 6.37 -0.77 -5.36
CA ILE A 95 6.82 -1.95 -4.63
C ILE A 95 7.63 -1.56 -3.39
N GLU A 96 8.34 -0.42 -3.44
CA GLU A 96 9.12 0.13 -2.34
C GLU A 96 8.18 0.52 -1.17
N SER A 97 7.09 1.21 -1.46
CA SER A 97 6.10 1.61 -0.46
C SER A 97 5.40 0.39 0.13
N ALA A 98 5.09 -0.61 -0.70
CA ALA A 98 4.50 -1.88 -0.25
C ALA A 98 5.48 -2.63 0.65
N TYR A 99 6.74 -2.78 0.25
CA TYR A 99 7.80 -3.42 1.05
C TYR A 99 7.96 -2.77 2.43
N TYR A 100 7.86 -1.45 2.49
CA TYR A 100 8.04 -0.70 3.73
C TYR A 100 6.98 -1.00 4.80
N ILE A 101 5.72 -1.21 4.40
CA ILE A 101 4.59 -1.32 5.35
C ILE A 101 4.06 -2.74 5.51
N ALA A 102 4.29 -3.62 4.54
CA ALA A 102 3.69 -4.94 4.47
C ALA A 102 4.41 -5.97 5.36
N ASP A 103 3.65 -6.95 5.85
CA ASP A 103 4.19 -8.18 6.45
C ASP A 103 4.34 -9.28 5.40
N GLY A 104 3.53 -9.24 4.34
CA GLY A 104 3.57 -10.09 3.16
C GLY A 104 3.10 -9.34 1.91
N ILE A 105 3.38 -9.86 0.73
CA ILE A 105 3.05 -9.21 -0.54
C ILE A 105 2.35 -10.19 -1.47
N THR A 106 1.30 -9.71 -2.14
CA THR A 106 0.61 -10.39 -3.22
C THR A 106 0.74 -9.56 -4.48
N VAL A 107 1.39 -10.10 -5.51
CA VAL A 107 1.54 -9.44 -6.82
C VAL A 107 0.42 -9.90 -7.74
N MET A 108 -0.23 -8.95 -8.39
CA MET A 108 -1.33 -9.18 -9.31
C MET A 108 -1.03 -8.67 -10.71
N ASP A 109 -1.41 -9.43 -11.73
CA ASP A 109 -1.47 -8.99 -13.13
C ASP A 109 -2.80 -9.42 -13.75
N LYS A 110 -3.45 -8.52 -14.48
CA LYS A 110 -4.71 -8.74 -15.20
C LYS A 110 -5.80 -9.44 -14.37
N GLY A 111 -5.91 -9.06 -13.09
CA GLY A 111 -6.92 -9.60 -12.18
C GLY A 111 -6.60 -10.99 -11.60
N ARG A 112 -5.38 -11.48 -11.76
CA ARG A 112 -4.90 -12.75 -11.17
C ARG A 112 -3.73 -12.52 -10.24
N ILE A 113 -3.64 -13.36 -9.22
CA ILE A 113 -2.46 -13.43 -8.35
C ILE A 113 -1.40 -14.25 -9.09
N ILE A 114 -0.23 -13.64 -9.32
CA ILE A 114 0.87 -14.24 -10.05
C ILE A 114 2.02 -14.65 -9.15
N GLU A 115 2.16 -13.96 -8.00
CA GLU A 115 3.16 -14.29 -7.01
C GLU A 115 2.71 -13.81 -5.62
N GLU A 116 3.06 -14.54 -4.58
CA GLU A 116 2.66 -14.24 -3.22
C GLU A 116 3.73 -14.71 -2.23
N ILE A 117 4.06 -13.84 -1.29
CA ILE A 117 4.87 -14.15 -0.11
C ILE A 117 4.10 -13.76 1.16
N ASP A 118 4.05 -14.66 2.12
CA ASP A 118 3.36 -14.46 3.39
C ASP A 118 4.26 -13.75 4.43
N ASP A 119 5.56 -13.69 4.16
CA ASP A 119 6.57 -13.07 5.04
C ASP A 119 7.46 -12.16 4.20
N ILE A 120 7.54 -10.90 4.59
CA ILE A 120 8.33 -9.88 3.90
C ILE A 120 9.84 -10.19 3.86
N SER A 121 10.34 -11.04 4.77
CA SER A 121 11.73 -11.52 4.73
C SER A 121 12.06 -12.30 3.45
N LEU A 122 11.03 -12.84 2.77
CA LEU A 122 11.14 -13.54 1.49
C LEU A 122 11.15 -12.61 0.27
N PHE A 123 11.12 -11.30 0.48
CA PHE A 123 11.01 -10.31 -0.60
C PHE A 123 12.08 -10.48 -1.68
N SER A 124 13.34 -10.77 -1.28
CA SER A 124 14.44 -10.99 -2.22
C SER A 124 14.30 -12.24 -3.09
N GLU A 125 13.33 -13.08 -2.78
CA GLU A 125 13.08 -14.34 -3.49
C GLU A 125 11.93 -14.24 -4.50
N LEU A 126 11.30 -13.06 -4.61
CA LEU A 126 10.33 -12.77 -5.65
C LEU A 126 11.00 -12.92 -7.02
N CYS A 127 10.50 -13.82 -7.84
CA CYS A 127 11.18 -14.24 -9.08
C CYS A 127 10.28 -14.34 -10.31
N HIS A 128 8.96 -14.11 -10.17
CA HIS A 128 8.09 -14.08 -11.34
C HIS A 128 8.57 -12.98 -12.32
N PRO A 129 8.62 -13.22 -13.64
CA PRO A 129 9.14 -12.25 -14.62
C PRO A 129 8.47 -10.88 -14.54
N PHE A 130 7.17 -10.84 -14.26
CA PHE A 130 6.44 -9.59 -14.07
C PHE A 130 6.87 -8.87 -12.78
N THR A 131 6.99 -9.58 -11.65
CA THR A 131 7.43 -9.01 -10.37
C THR A 131 8.84 -8.46 -10.47
N SER A 132 9.75 -9.22 -11.08
CA SER A 132 11.13 -8.78 -11.33
C SER A 132 11.20 -7.47 -12.11
N ARG A 133 10.31 -7.26 -13.06
CA ARG A 133 10.21 -6.00 -13.82
C ARG A 133 9.71 -4.84 -12.97
N LEU A 134 8.70 -5.08 -12.13
CA LEU A 134 8.21 -4.06 -11.19
C LEU A 134 9.33 -3.62 -10.24
N MET A 135 10.12 -4.58 -9.71
CA MET A 135 11.20 -4.31 -8.77
C MET A 135 12.34 -3.47 -9.36
N HIS A 136 12.65 -3.67 -10.64
CA HIS A 136 13.81 -3.04 -11.25
C HIS A 136 13.50 -1.75 -12.01
N GLY A 137 12.21 -1.38 -12.15
CA GLY A 137 11.80 -0.19 -12.90
C GLY A 137 12.33 -0.16 -14.34
N LEU A 138 12.81 -1.29 -14.86
CA LEU A 138 13.59 -1.37 -16.10
C LEU A 138 12.67 -1.56 -17.31
N PRO A 139 12.96 -0.89 -18.43
CA PRO A 139 12.46 -1.30 -19.72
C PRO A 139 13.00 -2.71 -20.04
N ILE A 140 12.15 -3.53 -20.59
CA ILE A 140 12.38 -4.95 -20.90
C ILE A 140 13.69 -5.15 -21.65
N SER A 141 14.66 -5.88 -21.08
CA SER A 141 15.71 -6.48 -21.89
C SER A 141 15.06 -7.50 -22.86
N ALA A 142 15.66 -7.74 -24.03
CA ALA A 142 15.09 -8.65 -25.02
C ALA A 142 14.86 -10.09 -24.47
N SER A 143 15.70 -10.55 -23.53
CA SER A 143 15.52 -11.83 -22.82
C SER A 143 14.32 -11.82 -21.90
N ALA A 144 14.15 -10.78 -21.06
CA ALA A 144 13.02 -10.65 -20.15
C ALA A 144 11.69 -10.47 -20.92
N THR A 145 11.72 -9.89 -22.12
CA THR A 145 10.57 -9.82 -23.01
C THR A 145 10.12 -11.20 -23.47
N GLN A 146 11.07 -12.08 -23.76
CA GLN A 146 10.78 -13.43 -24.23
C GLN A 146 10.12 -14.26 -23.14
N ASP A 147 10.63 -14.19 -21.91
CA ASP A 147 10.05 -14.86 -20.73
C ASP A 147 8.64 -14.34 -20.43
N TYR A 148 8.47 -13.02 -20.49
CA TYR A 148 7.16 -12.40 -20.25
C TYR A 148 6.14 -12.74 -21.36
N ASN A 149 6.54 -12.78 -22.62
CA ASN A 149 5.67 -13.20 -23.72
C ASN A 149 5.28 -14.68 -23.60
N PHE A 150 6.21 -15.53 -23.18
CA PHE A 150 5.93 -16.94 -22.90
C PHE A 150 4.90 -17.08 -21.77
N TYR A 151 5.06 -16.31 -20.67
CA TYR A 151 4.07 -16.23 -19.59
C TYR A 151 2.71 -15.78 -20.10
N LEU A 152 2.64 -14.69 -20.92
CA LEU A 152 1.39 -14.17 -21.47
C LEU A 152 0.68 -15.20 -22.39
N GLU A 153 1.41 -16.02 -23.13
CA GLU A 153 0.82 -17.05 -23.96
C GLU A 153 0.18 -18.16 -23.12
N ARG A 154 0.85 -18.59 -22.05
CA ARG A 154 0.29 -19.55 -21.08
C ARG A 154 -0.92 -18.99 -20.37
N PHE A 155 -0.85 -17.73 -19.95
CA PHE A 155 -1.96 -17.00 -19.34
C PHE A 155 -3.21 -17.01 -20.23
N LYS A 156 -3.06 -16.74 -21.54
CA LYS A 156 -4.15 -16.79 -22.53
C LYS A 156 -4.76 -18.18 -22.67
N LYS A 157 -3.96 -19.22 -22.51
CA LYS A 157 -4.42 -20.63 -22.57
C LYS A 157 -5.07 -21.12 -21.28
N GLY A 158 -4.97 -20.37 -20.19
CA GLY A 158 -5.48 -20.77 -18.87
C GLY A 158 -4.69 -21.90 -18.20
N ASP A 159 -3.46 -22.17 -18.66
CA ASP A 159 -2.60 -23.25 -18.18
C ASP A 159 -1.80 -22.91 -16.91
N THR A 160 -1.97 -21.69 -16.38
CA THR A 160 -1.20 -21.21 -15.24
C THR A 160 -1.90 -21.53 -13.92
N ARG A 161 -1.12 -21.90 -12.92
CA ARG A 161 -1.56 -22.16 -11.54
C ARG A 161 -0.52 -21.68 -10.55
N LEU A 162 -0.98 -21.29 -9.36
CA LEU A 162 -0.07 -21.00 -8.26
C LEU A 162 0.56 -22.29 -7.75
N VAL A 163 1.90 -22.30 -7.71
CA VAL A 163 2.70 -23.40 -7.20
C VAL A 163 3.51 -22.91 -6.00
N THR A 164 3.51 -23.69 -4.93
CA THR A 164 4.36 -23.38 -3.77
C THR A 164 5.81 -23.70 -4.11
N VAL A 165 6.66 -22.68 -4.15
CA VAL A 165 8.10 -22.83 -4.37
C VAL A 165 8.76 -23.28 -3.06
N LYS A 166 8.35 -22.66 -1.95
CA LYS A 166 8.72 -23.03 -0.58
C LYS A 166 7.63 -22.53 0.39
N PRO A 167 7.65 -22.92 1.68
CA PRO A 167 6.71 -22.39 2.66
C PRO A 167 6.65 -20.87 2.62
N GLY A 168 5.45 -20.30 2.48
CA GLY A 168 5.21 -18.86 2.44
C GLY A 168 5.51 -18.17 1.10
N HIS A 169 5.96 -18.91 0.05
CA HIS A 169 6.18 -18.32 -1.28
C HIS A 169 5.49 -19.15 -2.37
N ARG A 170 4.55 -18.52 -3.06
CA ARG A 170 3.79 -19.10 -4.17
C ARG A 170 3.99 -18.26 -5.44
N ILE A 171 4.11 -18.93 -6.59
CA ILE A 171 4.30 -18.30 -7.90
C ILE A 171 3.36 -18.95 -8.93
N GLU A 172 2.85 -18.18 -9.88
CA GLU A 172 2.09 -18.67 -11.00
C GLU A 172 3.03 -19.19 -12.10
N LEU A 173 2.85 -20.44 -12.52
CA LEU A 173 3.60 -21.13 -13.59
C LEU A 173 2.70 -21.50 -14.76
#